data_d7d1275c1e53c31c2900b6274c946526
#
_entry.id   d7d1275c1e53c31c2900b6274c946526
#
_cell.length_a   1.000
_cell.length_b   1.000
_cell.length_c   1.000
_cell.angle_alpha   90.00
_cell.angle_beta   90.00
_cell.angle_gamma   90.00
#
_symmetry.space_group_name_H-M   'P 1'
#
loop_
_entity.id
_entity.type
_entity.pdbx_description
1 polymer ?
#
loop_
_entity_poly.entity_id
_entity_poly.type
_entity_poly.pdbx_seq_one_letter_code
_entity_poly.pdbx_strand_id
1 'polypeptide(L)'
;MQADEKLFHAYLISSGTAQEREAYAARLAQAMVCEGNGEKPCGVCRHCRKALAGIHPDIAYVERETDDKGVLKREISVTQARSMAADAWIRPNEADRKVYIIREAQKLNLNAQNALLKLLEEPPAGACFVLCADNAAALLDTVRSRCVERTLHAESVSSTDPEAEAQISEYLRNAANRDLPALLRQMTGWEKLETEALRERVHALYARLAETLCLRGDACGLTRAQLGRLLALSERAEQYLRSNVGGKHVLGMLAAETIEQL
;
A
#
# COMPACT_ATOMS: atom_id res chain seq x y z
N MET A 1 0.80 -17.05 -3.80
CA MET A 1 0.89 -16.85 -5.28
C MET A 1 0.68 -18.22 -5.89
N GLN A 2 -0.25 -18.34 -6.84
CA GLN A 2 -0.54 -19.64 -7.48
C GLN A 2 0.67 -20.10 -8.30
N ALA A 3 0.86 -21.41 -8.41
CA ALA A 3 2.03 -22.07 -8.99
C ALA A 3 2.34 -21.71 -10.48
N ASP A 4 1.49 -20.93 -11.12
CA ASP A 4 1.56 -20.62 -12.58
C ASP A 4 1.71 -19.09 -12.87
N GLU A 5 1.91 -18.26 -11.85
CA GLU A 5 2.02 -16.82 -12.05
C GLU A 5 3.43 -16.45 -12.53
N LYS A 6 3.56 -16.12 -13.83
CA LYS A 6 4.81 -15.68 -14.44
C LYS A 6 5.32 -14.41 -13.74
N LEU A 7 6.48 -14.50 -13.12
CA LEU A 7 7.13 -13.35 -12.46
C LEU A 7 7.67 -12.38 -13.52
N PHE A 8 7.18 -11.14 -13.49
CA PHE A 8 7.61 -10.05 -14.35
C PHE A 8 8.84 -9.35 -13.77
N HIS A 9 9.48 -8.52 -14.58
CA HIS A 9 10.67 -7.77 -14.17
C HIS A 9 10.37 -6.50 -13.36
N ALA A 10 9.18 -5.92 -13.48
CA ALA A 10 8.80 -4.70 -12.79
C ALA A 10 7.38 -4.76 -12.22
N TYR A 11 7.22 -4.36 -10.96
CA TYR A 11 5.95 -4.27 -10.26
C TYR A 11 5.80 -2.90 -9.61
N LEU A 12 4.58 -2.40 -9.60
CA LEU A 12 4.16 -1.26 -8.81
C LEU A 12 3.12 -1.74 -7.78
N ILE A 13 3.48 -1.69 -6.52
CA ILE A 13 2.60 -2.04 -5.41
C ILE A 13 2.02 -0.75 -4.86
N SER A 14 0.71 -0.61 -4.91
CA SER A 14 0.01 0.60 -4.50
C SER A 14 -1.13 0.30 -3.52
N SER A 15 -1.62 1.33 -2.85
CA SER A 15 -2.65 1.25 -1.81
C SER A 15 -2.23 0.44 -0.57
N GLY A 16 -3.13 0.21 0.37
CA GLY A 16 -2.80 -0.41 1.64
C GLY A 16 -1.89 0.45 2.53
N THR A 17 -1.52 -0.07 3.69
CA THR A 17 -0.55 0.56 4.60
C THR A 17 0.89 0.41 4.10
N ALA A 18 1.81 1.21 4.61
CA ALA A 18 3.24 1.08 4.28
C ALA A 18 3.76 -0.32 4.65
N GLN A 19 3.34 -0.86 5.79
CA GLN A 19 3.74 -2.17 6.27
C GLN A 19 3.24 -3.31 5.36
N GLU A 20 2.01 -3.23 4.86
CA GLU A 20 1.46 -4.20 3.92
C GLU A 20 2.20 -4.18 2.59
N ARG A 21 2.49 -2.98 2.06
CA ARG A 21 3.29 -2.84 0.83
C ARG A 21 4.68 -3.43 0.99
N GLU A 22 5.36 -3.16 2.11
CA GLU A 22 6.67 -3.73 2.41
C GLU A 22 6.63 -5.25 2.56
N ALA A 23 5.66 -5.78 3.28
CA ALA A 23 5.49 -7.23 3.45
C ALA A 23 5.23 -7.92 2.11
N TYR A 24 4.36 -7.34 1.26
CA TYR A 24 4.09 -7.87 -0.07
C TYR A 24 5.35 -7.79 -0.98
N ALA A 25 6.06 -6.66 -0.98
CA ALA A 25 7.30 -6.48 -1.74
C ALA A 25 8.39 -7.45 -1.31
N ALA A 26 8.57 -7.66 0.00
CA ALA A 26 9.53 -8.62 0.54
C ALA A 26 9.18 -10.05 0.12
N ARG A 27 7.90 -10.44 0.17
CA ARG A 27 7.43 -11.76 -0.27
C ARG A 27 7.61 -11.94 -1.79
N LEU A 28 7.35 -10.91 -2.58
CA LEU A 28 7.56 -10.93 -4.02
C LEU A 28 9.05 -11.05 -4.36
N ALA A 29 9.92 -10.28 -3.69
CA ALA A 29 11.37 -10.40 -3.86
C ALA A 29 11.88 -11.78 -3.45
N GLN A 30 11.38 -12.35 -2.35
CA GLN A 30 11.69 -13.72 -1.93
C GLN A 30 11.30 -14.75 -3.00
N ALA A 31 10.14 -14.56 -3.66
CA ALA A 31 9.70 -15.42 -4.75
C ALA A 31 10.60 -15.30 -5.99
N MET A 32 11.08 -14.07 -6.29
CA MET A 32 11.96 -13.81 -7.44
C MET A 32 13.35 -14.44 -7.30
N VAL A 33 13.90 -14.50 -6.08
CA VAL A 33 15.22 -15.12 -5.82
C VAL A 33 15.11 -16.62 -5.48
N CYS A 34 13.90 -17.16 -5.38
CA CYS A 34 13.67 -18.55 -4.98
C CYS A 34 14.10 -19.53 -6.07
N GLU A 35 14.96 -20.52 -5.70
CA GLU A 35 15.42 -21.60 -6.55
C GLU A 35 14.53 -22.88 -6.50
N GLY A 36 13.47 -22.88 -5.69
CA GLY A 36 12.55 -24.02 -5.58
C GLY A 36 11.78 -24.28 -6.88
N ASN A 37 11.53 -25.56 -7.16
CA ASN A 37 10.84 -26.01 -8.40
C ASN A 37 9.31 -26.01 -8.29
N GLY A 38 8.75 -25.68 -7.12
CA GLY A 38 7.31 -25.65 -6.87
C GLY A 38 6.77 -24.24 -6.74
N GLU A 39 5.77 -24.10 -5.87
CA GLU A 39 5.20 -22.79 -5.51
C GLU A 39 6.27 -21.87 -4.94
N LYS A 40 6.31 -20.62 -5.44
CA LYS A 40 7.26 -19.58 -5.00
C LYS A 40 6.58 -18.49 -4.18
N PRO A 41 7.23 -18.06 -3.08
CA PRO A 41 8.47 -18.54 -2.49
C PRO A 41 8.27 -19.89 -1.78
N CYS A 42 9.23 -20.82 -1.90
CA CYS A 42 9.14 -22.13 -1.25
C CYS A 42 9.40 -22.09 0.27
N GLY A 43 9.93 -20.99 0.79
CA GLY A 43 10.21 -20.77 2.23
C GLY A 43 11.41 -21.52 2.80
N VAL A 44 11.89 -22.57 2.14
CA VAL A 44 12.89 -23.52 2.71
C VAL A 44 14.27 -23.46 2.02
N CYS A 45 14.37 -22.98 0.79
CA CYS A 45 15.68 -22.89 0.12
C CYS A 45 16.58 -21.83 0.75
N ARG A 46 17.88 -21.85 0.44
CA ARG A 46 18.85 -20.91 1.00
C ARG A 46 18.50 -19.45 0.71
N HIS A 47 18.02 -19.16 -0.50
CA HIS A 47 17.61 -17.81 -0.90
C HIS A 47 16.39 -17.35 -0.13
N CYS A 48 15.36 -18.18 0.02
CA CYS A 48 14.19 -17.83 0.80
C CYS A 48 14.52 -17.55 2.26
N ARG A 49 15.43 -18.35 2.88
CA ARG A 49 15.87 -18.12 4.27
C ARG A 49 16.66 -16.83 4.43
N LYS A 50 17.59 -16.51 3.50
CA LYS A 50 18.32 -15.25 3.52
C LYS A 50 17.41 -14.04 3.28
N ALA A 51 16.46 -14.15 2.36
CA ALA A 51 15.49 -13.09 2.10
C ALA A 51 14.61 -12.82 3.33
N LEU A 52 14.12 -13.86 4.00
CA LEU A 52 13.32 -13.73 5.23
C LEU A 52 14.13 -13.10 6.37
N ALA A 53 15.43 -13.40 6.45
CA ALA A 53 16.34 -12.81 7.44
C ALA A 53 16.81 -11.38 7.06
N GLY A 54 16.40 -10.84 5.90
CA GLY A 54 16.82 -9.51 5.44
C GLY A 54 18.30 -9.38 5.03
N ILE A 55 18.98 -10.49 4.78
CA ILE A 55 20.43 -10.53 4.51
C ILE A 55 20.78 -11.10 3.11
N HIS A 56 19.81 -11.12 2.18
CA HIS A 56 20.07 -11.64 0.85
C HIS A 56 20.85 -10.61 0.01
N PRO A 57 22.05 -10.96 -0.55
CA PRO A 57 22.91 -10.00 -1.25
C PRO A 57 22.29 -9.48 -2.56
N ASP A 58 21.37 -10.24 -3.17
CA ASP A 58 20.70 -9.88 -4.41
C ASP A 58 19.30 -9.25 -4.18
N ILE A 59 18.99 -8.82 -2.96
CA ILE A 59 17.83 -7.99 -2.64
C ILE A 59 18.33 -6.66 -2.06
N ALA A 60 18.18 -5.60 -2.82
CA ALA A 60 18.61 -4.26 -2.46
C ALA A 60 17.40 -3.36 -2.18
N TYR A 61 17.49 -2.53 -1.15
CA TYR A 61 16.49 -1.53 -0.83
C TYR A 61 16.95 -0.15 -1.25
N VAL A 62 16.08 0.60 -1.90
CA VAL A 62 16.28 2.00 -2.27
C VAL A 62 15.26 2.82 -1.49
N GLU A 63 15.78 3.70 -0.63
CA GLU A 63 14.99 4.55 0.24
C GLU A 63 15.62 5.94 0.33
N ARG A 64 14.91 6.89 0.93
CA ARG A 64 15.43 8.24 1.13
C ARG A 64 16.68 8.20 2.00
N GLU A 65 17.73 8.89 1.57
CA GLU A 65 18.97 9.04 2.35
C GLU A 65 18.78 10.01 3.51
N THR A 66 19.63 9.85 4.50
CA THR A 66 19.79 10.81 5.60
C THR A 66 20.89 11.82 5.22
N ASP A 67 20.70 13.10 5.53
CA ASP A 67 21.71 14.13 5.35
C ASP A 67 22.81 14.04 6.43
N ASP A 68 23.86 14.87 6.29
CA ASP A 68 24.98 14.91 7.24
C ASP A 68 24.57 15.33 8.67
N LYS A 69 23.34 15.82 8.85
CA LYS A 69 22.77 16.20 10.16
C LYS A 69 21.87 15.13 10.74
N GLY A 70 21.74 13.96 10.07
CA GLY A 70 20.87 12.88 10.50
C GLY A 70 19.39 13.09 10.15
N VAL A 71 19.05 14.08 9.29
CA VAL A 71 17.67 14.34 8.86
C VAL A 71 17.39 13.60 7.56
N LEU A 72 16.27 12.89 7.52
CA LEU A 72 15.82 12.17 6.34
C LEU A 72 15.50 13.15 5.20
N LYS A 73 16.13 12.97 4.03
CA LYS A 73 15.86 13.78 2.84
C LYS A 73 14.41 13.66 2.41
N ARG A 74 13.87 14.71 1.80
CA ARG A 74 12.46 14.76 1.36
C ARG A 74 12.16 13.84 0.17
N GLU A 75 13.16 13.56 -0.66
CA GLU A 75 13.03 12.88 -1.94
C GLU A 75 14.12 11.84 -2.14
N ILE A 76 13.84 10.85 -2.99
CA ILE A 76 14.83 9.95 -3.57
C ILE A 76 15.41 10.66 -4.80
N SER A 77 16.71 10.90 -4.79
CA SER A 77 17.39 11.72 -5.80
C SER A 77 17.66 10.96 -7.11
N VAL A 78 17.89 11.73 -8.17
CA VAL A 78 18.34 11.16 -9.45
C VAL A 78 19.68 10.43 -9.33
N THR A 79 20.54 10.85 -8.39
CA THR A 79 21.84 10.20 -8.14
C THR A 79 21.63 8.79 -7.60
N GLN A 80 20.73 8.59 -6.66
CA GLN A 80 20.37 7.26 -6.14
C GLN A 80 19.76 6.38 -7.24
N ALA A 81 18.84 6.92 -8.04
CA ALA A 81 18.25 6.20 -9.17
C ALA A 81 19.31 5.77 -10.20
N ARG A 82 20.27 6.63 -10.52
CA ARG A 82 21.38 6.31 -11.43
C ARG A 82 22.35 5.29 -10.84
N SER A 83 22.64 5.38 -9.55
CA SER A 83 23.49 4.39 -8.85
C SER A 83 22.84 3.01 -8.88
N MET A 84 21.55 2.92 -8.58
CA MET A 84 20.78 1.68 -8.70
C MET A 84 20.79 1.17 -10.15
N ALA A 85 20.58 2.07 -11.14
CA ALA A 85 20.59 1.69 -12.54
C ALA A 85 21.94 1.13 -13.00
N ALA A 86 23.04 1.70 -12.53
CA ALA A 86 24.39 1.20 -12.83
C ALA A 86 24.64 -0.18 -12.19
N ASP A 87 24.21 -0.35 -10.92
CA ASP A 87 24.33 -1.61 -10.20
C ASP A 87 23.46 -2.73 -10.82
N ALA A 88 22.35 -2.39 -11.45
CA ALA A 88 21.48 -3.36 -12.12
C ALA A 88 22.15 -4.07 -13.29
N TRP A 89 23.17 -3.49 -13.92
CA TRP A 89 23.97 -4.12 -14.98
C TRP A 89 24.98 -5.12 -14.44
N ILE A 90 25.22 -5.13 -13.13
CA ILE A 90 26.10 -6.11 -12.49
C ILE A 90 25.30 -7.37 -12.21
N ARG A 91 25.83 -8.51 -12.63
CA ARG A 91 25.18 -9.82 -12.42
C ARG A 91 24.86 -10.06 -10.94
N PRO A 92 23.77 -10.80 -10.65
CA PRO A 92 23.47 -11.25 -9.29
C PRO A 92 24.66 -12.00 -8.67
N ASN A 93 24.77 -11.93 -7.34
CA ASN A 93 25.85 -12.59 -6.60
C ASN A 93 25.61 -14.10 -6.42
N GLU A 94 24.39 -14.47 -6.03
CA GLU A 94 24.06 -15.84 -5.61
C GLU A 94 22.82 -16.41 -6.29
N ALA A 95 21.83 -15.55 -6.60
CA ALA A 95 20.57 -15.96 -7.22
C ALA A 95 20.59 -15.73 -8.75
N ASP A 96 19.60 -16.27 -9.45
CA ASP A 96 19.39 -15.99 -10.87
C ASP A 96 18.87 -14.58 -11.15
N ARG A 97 18.37 -13.91 -10.10
CA ARG A 97 17.77 -12.58 -10.19
C ARG A 97 18.27 -11.65 -9.08
N LYS A 98 18.39 -10.36 -9.42
CA LYS A 98 18.69 -9.27 -8.50
C LYS A 98 17.47 -8.36 -8.42
N VAL A 99 17.00 -8.12 -7.21
CA VAL A 99 15.74 -7.42 -6.95
C VAL A 99 15.99 -6.11 -6.23
N TYR A 100 15.45 -5.02 -6.76
CA TYR A 100 15.48 -3.68 -6.17
C TYR A 100 14.10 -3.34 -5.66
N ILE A 101 13.98 -3.14 -4.35
CA ILE A 101 12.74 -2.67 -3.71
C ILE A 101 12.89 -1.18 -3.46
N ILE A 102 12.11 -0.37 -4.17
CA ILE A 102 12.08 1.09 -4.01
C ILE A 102 10.96 1.41 -3.03
N ARG A 103 11.35 1.70 -1.79
CA ARG A 103 10.42 2.14 -0.76
C ARG A 103 9.98 3.57 -1.02
N GLU A 104 8.72 3.88 -0.74
CA GLU A 104 8.17 5.22 -0.95
C GLU A 104 8.44 5.76 -2.37
N ALA A 105 8.14 4.98 -3.42
CA ALA A 105 8.42 5.37 -4.80
C ALA A 105 7.77 6.70 -5.20
N GLN A 106 6.70 7.13 -4.54
CA GLN A 106 6.12 8.47 -4.66
C GLN A 106 7.08 9.61 -4.26
N LYS A 107 8.18 9.31 -3.57
CA LYS A 107 9.25 10.25 -3.22
C LYS A 107 10.37 10.35 -4.25
N LEU A 108 10.32 9.55 -5.32
CA LEU A 108 11.19 9.75 -6.47
C LEU A 108 10.90 11.11 -7.11
N ASN A 109 11.88 11.99 -7.18
CA ASN A 109 11.69 13.22 -7.93
C ASN A 109 11.58 12.95 -9.45
N LEU A 110 11.09 13.91 -10.21
CA LEU A 110 10.82 13.76 -11.64
C LEU A 110 12.03 13.26 -12.43
N ASN A 111 13.23 13.74 -12.11
CA ASN A 111 14.46 13.33 -12.77
C ASN A 111 14.86 11.89 -12.41
N ALA A 112 14.59 11.46 -11.18
CA ALA A 112 14.81 10.09 -10.75
C ALA A 112 13.86 9.13 -11.47
N GLN A 113 12.58 9.47 -11.57
CA GLN A 113 11.60 8.68 -12.31
C GLN A 113 11.98 8.54 -13.79
N ASN A 114 12.39 9.64 -14.44
CA ASN A 114 12.85 9.60 -15.83
C ASN A 114 14.13 8.75 -16.00
N ALA A 115 15.03 8.76 -15.03
CA ALA A 115 16.24 7.93 -15.07
C ALA A 115 15.95 6.43 -15.02
N LEU A 116 14.80 6.02 -14.47
CA LEU A 116 14.38 4.62 -14.40
C LEU A 116 13.71 4.12 -15.69
N LEU A 117 13.19 5.01 -16.54
CA LEU A 117 12.38 4.60 -17.70
C LEU A 117 13.09 3.60 -18.60
N LYS A 118 14.34 3.87 -18.98
CA LYS A 118 15.13 2.95 -19.82
C LYS A 118 15.33 1.59 -19.15
N LEU A 119 15.55 1.59 -17.84
CA LEU A 119 15.78 0.38 -17.07
C LEU A 119 14.51 -0.48 -16.94
N LEU A 120 13.35 0.18 -16.82
CA LEU A 120 12.05 -0.51 -16.78
C LEU A 120 11.59 -0.99 -18.15
N GLU A 121 12.03 -0.35 -19.23
CA GLU A 121 11.71 -0.71 -20.61
C GLU A 121 12.56 -1.89 -21.10
N GLU A 122 13.88 -1.81 -20.87
CA GLU A 122 14.86 -2.81 -21.29
C GLU A 122 15.74 -3.22 -20.10
N PRO A 123 15.20 -4.03 -19.17
CA PRO A 123 15.93 -4.41 -17.97
C PRO A 123 17.14 -5.31 -18.30
N PRO A 124 18.27 -5.16 -17.60
CA PRO A 124 19.36 -6.11 -17.69
C PRO A 124 18.88 -7.52 -17.31
N ALA A 125 19.54 -8.55 -17.88
CA ALA A 125 19.18 -9.94 -17.61
C ALA A 125 19.20 -10.25 -16.10
N GLY A 126 18.08 -10.70 -15.57
CA GLY A 126 17.92 -11.03 -14.15
C GLY A 126 17.60 -9.85 -13.23
N ALA A 127 17.64 -8.60 -13.71
CA ALA A 127 17.23 -7.46 -12.89
C ALA A 127 15.72 -7.38 -12.75
N CYS A 128 15.24 -7.14 -11.51
CA CYS A 128 13.83 -6.99 -11.18
C CYS A 128 13.63 -5.78 -10.27
N PHE A 129 12.49 -5.09 -10.43
CA PHE A 129 12.17 -3.85 -9.74
C PHE A 129 10.80 -3.95 -9.07
N VAL A 130 10.72 -3.57 -7.81
CA VAL A 130 9.48 -3.51 -7.04
C VAL A 130 9.34 -2.10 -6.47
N LEU A 131 8.43 -1.33 -7.04
CA LEU A 131 8.13 0.04 -6.61
C LEU A 131 6.96 -0.01 -5.61
N CYS A 132 7.16 0.53 -4.41
CA CYS A 132 6.10 0.66 -3.40
C CYS A 132 5.68 2.12 -3.32
N ALA A 133 4.42 2.43 -3.58
CA ALA A 133 3.88 3.78 -3.49
C ALA A 133 2.55 3.78 -2.71
N ASP A 134 2.32 4.81 -1.90
CA ASP A 134 1.02 5.01 -1.24
C ASP A 134 -0.07 5.39 -2.25
N ASN A 135 0.32 6.12 -3.28
CA ASN A 135 -0.54 6.48 -4.39
C ASN A 135 0.19 6.29 -5.73
N ALA A 136 -0.31 5.39 -6.57
CA ALA A 136 0.22 5.15 -7.91
C ALA A 136 0.21 6.41 -8.79
N ALA A 137 -0.78 7.30 -8.62
CA ALA A 137 -0.90 8.55 -9.39
C ALA A 137 0.21 9.58 -9.10
N ALA A 138 1.01 9.38 -8.04
CA ALA A 138 2.20 10.19 -7.78
C ALA A 138 3.38 9.86 -8.71
N LEU A 139 3.30 8.72 -9.41
CA LEU A 139 4.29 8.32 -10.39
C LEU A 139 3.86 8.74 -11.80
N LEU A 140 4.84 9.00 -12.66
CA LEU A 140 4.60 9.27 -14.07
C LEU A 140 3.85 8.10 -14.73
N ASP A 141 2.91 8.40 -15.61
CA ASP A 141 2.20 7.38 -16.40
C ASP A 141 3.16 6.52 -17.22
N THR A 142 4.28 7.10 -17.66
CA THR A 142 5.35 6.39 -18.36
C THR A 142 6.08 5.36 -17.51
N VAL A 143 6.19 5.57 -16.19
CA VAL A 143 6.71 4.57 -15.22
C VAL A 143 5.65 3.52 -14.95
N ARG A 144 4.41 3.94 -14.68
CA ARG A 144 3.29 3.05 -14.37
C ARG A 144 3.02 2.05 -15.50
N SER A 145 3.01 2.52 -16.75
CA SER A 145 2.73 1.66 -17.92
C SER A 145 3.77 0.56 -18.16
N ARG A 146 4.95 0.65 -17.53
CA ARG A 146 6.03 -0.34 -17.62
C ARG A 146 6.09 -1.30 -16.41
N CYS A 147 5.21 -1.11 -15.46
CA CYS A 147 5.11 -1.95 -14.27
C CYS A 147 3.80 -2.76 -14.28
N VAL A 148 3.86 -3.98 -13.76
CA VAL A 148 2.64 -4.72 -13.41
C VAL A 148 2.10 -4.12 -12.12
N GLU A 149 0.98 -3.43 -12.20
CA GLU A 149 0.35 -2.81 -11.03
C GLU A 149 -0.34 -3.88 -10.18
N ARG A 150 -0.06 -3.85 -8.89
CA ARG A 150 -0.70 -4.64 -7.83
C ARG A 150 -1.25 -3.68 -6.80
N THR A 151 -2.53 -3.42 -6.88
CA THR A 151 -3.23 -2.65 -5.87
C THR A 151 -3.52 -3.58 -4.71
N LEU A 152 -2.93 -3.29 -3.55
CA LEU A 152 -3.29 -3.99 -2.34
C LEU A 152 -4.68 -3.47 -1.94
N HIS A 153 -5.69 -4.27 -2.27
CA HIS A 153 -6.94 -4.11 -1.58
C HIS A 153 -6.66 -4.55 -0.15
N ALA A 154 -7.05 -3.75 0.83
CA ALA A 154 -7.02 -4.22 2.20
C ALA A 154 -7.79 -5.54 2.23
N GLU A 155 -7.04 -6.66 2.18
CA GLU A 155 -7.60 -7.91 2.69
C GLU A 155 -7.98 -7.55 4.11
N SER A 156 -9.24 -7.75 4.44
CA SER A 156 -9.85 -7.44 5.71
C SER A 156 -8.81 -7.34 6.82
N VAL A 157 -8.34 -6.12 7.09
CA VAL A 157 -7.76 -5.84 8.37
C VAL A 157 -8.98 -5.88 9.29
N SER A 158 -9.31 -7.08 9.75
CA SER A 158 -9.88 -7.18 11.07
C SER A 158 -8.87 -6.41 11.91
N SER A 159 -9.20 -5.15 12.22
CA SER A 159 -8.34 -4.32 13.04
C SER A 159 -8.02 -5.17 14.25
N THR A 160 -6.73 -5.48 14.46
CA THR A 160 -6.30 -6.24 15.65
C THR A 160 -6.53 -5.42 16.92
N ASP A 161 -7.00 -4.18 16.75
CA ASP A 161 -7.48 -3.30 17.82
C ASP A 161 -8.99 -3.52 18.05
N PRO A 162 -9.38 -4.21 19.15
CA PRO A 162 -10.78 -4.44 19.49
C PRO A 162 -11.58 -3.15 19.66
N GLU A 163 -10.93 -2.06 20.02
CA GLU A 163 -11.57 -0.76 20.19
C GLU A 163 -11.93 -0.15 18.84
N ALA A 164 -11.04 -0.27 17.84
CA ALA A 164 -11.30 0.17 16.48
C ALA A 164 -12.50 -0.56 15.87
N GLU A 165 -12.56 -1.88 16.03
CA GLU A 165 -13.64 -2.71 15.51
C GLU A 165 -14.99 -2.39 16.18
N ALA A 166 -14.98 -2.16 17.49
CA ALA A 166 -16.16 -1.74 18.23
C ALA A 166 -16.70 -0.39 17.73
N GLN A 167 -15.81 0.58 17.50
CA GLN A 167 -16.17 1.92 17.00
C GLN A 167 -16.68 1.87 15.55
N ILE A 168 -16.12 1.02 14.69
CA ILE A 168 -16.62 0.83 13.31
C ILE A 168 -18.02 0.20 13.34
N SER A 169 -18.22 -0.81 14.17
CA SER A 169 -19.52 -1.46 14.35
C SER A 169 -20.57 -0.49 14.90
N GLU A 170 -20.17 0.41 15.79
CA GLU A 170 -21.01 1.50 16.29
C GLU A 170 -21.37 2.50 15.18
N TYR A 171 -20.40 2.90 14.35
CA TYR A 171 -20.66 3.77 13.19
C TYR A 171 -21.70 3.16 12.25
N LEU A 172 -21.56 1.89 11.89
CA LEU A 172 -22.51 1.21 11.00
C LEU A 172 -23.93 1.14 11.60
N ARG A 173 -24.04 0.89 12.91
CA ARG A 173 -25.34 0.91 13.62
C ARG A 173 -25.96 2.30 13.65
N ASN A 174 -25.16 3.33 13.94
CA ASN A 174 -25.63 4.71 13.96
C ASN A 174 -26.08 5.16 12.55
N ALA A 175 -25.33 4.76 11.52
CA ALA A 175 -25.69 4.98 10.13
C ALA A 175 -27.02 4.30 9.76
N ALA A 176 -27.17 3.01 10.07
CA ALA A 176 -28.37 2.26 9.80
C ALA A 176 -29.63 2.85 10.48
N ASN A 177 -29.45 3.36 11.70
CA ASN A 177 -30.53 4.01 12.47
C ASN A 177 -30.74 5.48 12.06
N ARG A 178 -29.93 6.02 11.14
CA ARG A 178 -29.94 7.45 10.74
C ARG A 178 -29.78 8.42 11.93
N ASP A 179 -29.01 8.01 12.95
CA ASP A 179 -28.75 8.80 14.16
C ASP A 179 -27.59 9.79 13.94
N LEU A 180 -27.90 10.93 13.30
CA LEU A 180 -26.93 12.00 13.08
C LEU A 180 -26.27 12.50 14.38
N PRO A 181 -27.00 12.75 15.48
CA PRO A 181 -26.37 13.15 16.74
C PRO A 181 -25.35 12.14 17.27
N ALA A 182 -25.62 10.86 17.16
CA ALA A 182 -24.68 9.82 17.57
C ALA A 182 -23.42 9.77 16.64
N LEU A 183 -23.61 9.87 15.33
CA LEU A 183 -22.51 9.97 14.35
C LEU A 183 -21.62 11.19 14.64
N LEU A 184 -22.20 12.36 14.88
CA LEU A 184 -21.43 13.56 15.19
C LEU A 184 -20.63 13.43 16.47
N ARG A 185 -21.21 12.85 17.53
CA ARG A 185 -20.47 12.56 18.77
C ARG A 185 -19.31 11.63 18.53
N GLN A 186 -19.51 10.59 17.75
CA GLN A 186 -18.48 9.63 17.40
C GLN A 186 -17.35 10.28 16.58
N MET A 187 -17.68 11.09 15.57
CA MET A 187 -16.69 11.84 14.79
C MET A 187 -15.89 12.82 15.62
N THR A 188 -16.54 13.47 16.62
CA THR A 188 -15.82 14.32 17.60
C THR A 188 -14.83 13.52 18.45
N GLY A 189 -15.11 12.26 18.72
CA GLY A 189 -14.16 11.33 19.34
C GLY A 189 -12.95 11.05 18.44
N TRP A 190 -13.19 10.76 17.16
CA TRP A 190 -12.14 10.50 16.18
C TRP A 190 -11.29 11.76 15.85
N GLU A 191 -11.85 12.95 15.99
CA GLU A 191 -11.11 14.22 15.80
C GLU A 191 -9.90 14.36 16.76
N LYS A 192 -9.94 13.66 17.91
CA LYS A 192 -8.87 13.66 18.89
C LYS A 192 -7.72 12.71 18.57
N LEU A 193 -7.89 11.86 17.57
CA LEU A 193 -6.85 10.94 17.11
C LEU A 193 -5.75 11.71 16.37
N GLU A 194 -4.52 11.23 16.50
CA GLU A 194 -3.44 11.68 15.65
C GLU A 194 -3.74 11.37 14.17
N THR A 195 -3.16 12.15 13.26
CA THR A 195 -3.47 12.07 11.82
C THR A 195 -3.31 10.66 11.26
N GLU A 196 -2.28 9.93 11.70
CA GLU A 196 -2.05 8.55 11.22
C GLU A 196 -3.09 7.58 11.78
N ALA A 197 -3.38 7.66 13.08
CA ALA A 197 -4.42 6.85 13.71
C ALA A 197 -5.82 7.11 13.11
N LEU A 198 -6.10 8.37 12.72
CA LEU A 198 -7.33 8.71 12.01
C LEU A 198 -7.38 8.08 10.62
N ARG A 199 -6.27 8.08 9.88
CA ARG A 199 -6.17 7.41 8.57
C ARG A 199 -6.42 5.92 8.69
N GLU A 200 -5.78 5.27 9.66
CA GLU A 200 -5.99 3.85 9.94
C GLU A 200 -7.45 3.54 10.28
N ARG A 201 -8.12 4.41 11.06
CA ARG A 201 -9.53 4.25 11.43
C ARG A 201 -10.47 4.35 10.23
N VAL A 202 -10.27 5.36 9.37
CA VAL A 202 -11.07 5.52 8.13
C VAL A 202 -10.80 4.38 7.16
N HIS A 203 -9.54 3.92 7.07
CA HIS A 203 -9.18 2.76 6.28
C HIS A 203 -9.85 1.46 6.78
N ALA A 204 -9.87 1.24 8.09
CA ALA A 204 -10.55 0.10 8.69
C ALA A 204 -12.07 0.13 8.43
N LEU A 205 -12.70 1.31 8.43
CA LEU A 205 -14.10 1.48 8.04
C LEU A 205 -14.32 1.07 6.58
N TYR A 206 -13.47 1.54 5.65
CA TYR A 206 -13.52 1.17 4.24
C TYR A 206 -13.40 -0.36 4.06
N ALA A 207 -12.40 -0.97 4.72
CA ALA A 207 -12.17 -2.41 4.64
C ALA A 207 -13.37 -3.22 5.15
N ARG A 208 -13.97 -2.82 6.26
CA ARG A 208 -15.17 -3.47 6.83
C ARG A 208 -16.37 -3.38 5.91
N LEU A 209 -16.59 -2.22 5.27
CA LEU A 209 -17.66 -2.05 4.28
C LEU A 209 -17.44 -2.91 3.04
N ALA A 210 -16.22 -2.97 2.53
CA ALA A 210 -15.85 -3.80 1.38
C ALA A 210 -16.05 -5.30 1.67
N GLU A 211 -15.61 -5.76 2.85
CA GLU A 211 -15.80 -7.13 3.32
C GLU A 211 -17.29 -7.49 3.41
N THR A 212 -18.09 -6.62 4.04
CA THR A 212 -19.53 -6.82 4.21
C THR A 212 -20.24 -6.94 2.85
N LEU A 213 -19.83 -6.14 1.86
CA LEU A 213 -20.34 -6.20 0.48
C LEU A 213 -19.96 -7.50 -0.24
N CYS A 214 -18.72 -7.98 -0.06
CA CYS A 214 -18.19 -9.16 -0.75
C CYS A 214 -18.66 -10.47 -0.11
N LEU A 215 -18.61 -10.58 1.22
CA LEU A 215 -18.80 -11.84 1.96
C LEU A 215 -20.24 -12.02 2.52
N ARG A 216 -21.16 -11.07 2.26
CA ARG A 216 -22.49 -11.04 2.88
C ARG A 216 -22.44 -11.06 4.41
N GLY A 217 -21.47 -10.35 5.01
CA GLY A 217 -21.34 -10.17 6.44
C GLY A 217 -22.53 -9.43 7.06
N ASP A 218 -22.52 -9.25 8.38
CA ASP A 218 -23.53 -8.51 9.09
C ASP A 218 -23.53 -7.03 8.66
N ALA A 219 -24.56 -6.66 7.94
CA ALA A 219 -24.76 -5.33 7.37
C ALA A 219 -25.44 -4.35 8.34
N CYS A 220 -25.64 -4.71 9.59
CA CYS A 220 -26.36 -3.89 10.59
C CYS A 220 -27.72 -3.36 10.09
N GLY A 221 -28.39 -4.07 9.18
CA GLY A 221 -29.64 -3.63 8.57
C GLY A 221 -29.53 -2.74 7.34
N LEU A 222 -28.31 -2.44 6.87
CA LEU A 222 -28.05 -1.66 5.66
C LEU A 222 -28.26 -2.51 4.40
N THR A 223 -28.88 -1.93 3.37
CA THR A 223 -29.01 -2.56 2.07
C THR A 223 -27.68 -2.54 1.30
N ARG A 224 -27.52 -3.44 0.32
CA ARG A 224 -26.32 -3.48 -0.53
C ARG A 224 -26.05 -2.15 -1.26
N ALA A 225 -27.10 -1.45 -1.67
CA ALA A 225 -26.97 -0.13 -2.31
C ALA A 225 -26.45 0.93 -1.32
N GLN A 226 -26.93 0.91 -0.07
CA GLN A 226 -26.47 1.79 0.99
C GLN A 226 -25.01 1.51 1.37
N LEU A 227 -24.64 0.23 1.53
CA LEU A 227 -23.26 -0.16 1.77
C LEU A 227 -22.31 0.31 0.65
N GLY A 228 -22.73 0.20 -0.62
CA GLY A 228 -21.95 0.68 -1.76
C GLY A 228 -21.72 2.20 -1.72
N ARG A 229 -22.74 2.97 -1.31
CA ARG A 229 -22.60 4.42 -1.15
C ARG A 229 -21.69 4.80 0.01
N LEU A 230 -21.81 4.11 1.15
CA LEU A 230 -20.91 4.32 2.30
C LEU A 230 -19.47 3.92 1.98
N LEU A 231 -19.26 2.87 1.16
CA LEU A 231 -17.93 2.48 0.69
C LEU A 231 -17.30 3.60 -0.15
N ALA A 232 -18.03 4.13 -1.13
CA ALA A 232 -17.54 5.25 -1.95
C ALA A 232 -17.27 6.51 -1.12
N LEU A 233 -18.07 6.76 -0.07
CA LEU A 233 -17.87 7.87 0.85
C LEU A 233 -16.60 7.69 1.68
N SER A 234 -16.36 6.48 2.22
CA SER A 234 -15.16 6.19 2.99
C SER A 234 -13.89 6.24 2.14
N GLU A 235 -13.94 5.78 0.88
CA GLU A 235 -12.84 5.90 -0.09
C GLU A 235 -12.47 7.37 -0.34
N ARG A 236 -13.48 8.23 -0.54
CA ARG A 236 -13.28 9.67 -0.71
C ARG A 236 -12.69 10.32 0.55
N ALA A 237 -13.12 9.90 1.73
CA ALA A 237 -12.56 10.37 3.00
C ALA A 237 -11.08 10.00 3.14
N GLU A 238 -10.70 8.77 2.79
CA GLU A 238 -9.28 8.37 2.72
C GLU A 238 -8.47 9.25 1.77
N GLN A 239 -9.00 9.49 0.57
CA GLN A 239 -8.32 10.30 -0.43
C GLN A 239 -8.07 11.73 0.07
N TYR A 240 -9.04 12.33 0.76
CA TYR A 240 -8.88 13.65 1.37
C TYR A 240 -7.84 13.67 2.48
N LEU A 241 -7.82 12.67 3.35
CA LEU A 241 -6.80 12.54 4.39
C LEU A 241 -5.38 12.35 3.80
N ARG A 242 -5.27 11.60 2.69
CA ARG A 242 -4.00 11.46 1.96
C ARG A 242 -3.54 12.77 1.30
N SER A 243 -4.51 13.60 0.89
CA SER A 243 -4.25 14.93 0.29
C SER A 243 -4.03 16.02 1.36
N ASN A 244 -3.84 15.65 2.63
CA ASN A 244 -3.67 16.56 3.77
C ASN A 244 -4.85 17.52 4.02
N VAL A 245 -6.06 17.13 3.65
CA VAL A 245 -7.26 17.84 4.10
C VAL A 245 -7.42 17.61 5.60
N GLY A 246 -7.68 18.68 6.35
CA GLY A 246 -7.78 18.61 7.81
C GLY A 246 -8.83 17.60 8.28
N GLY A 247 -8.46 16.72 9.23
CA GLY A 247 -9.29 15.63 9.73
C GLY A 247 -10.71 16.05 10.16
N LYS A 248 -10.84 17.21 10.78
CA LYS A 248 -12.14 17.77 11.16
C LYS A 248 -13.11 17.95 9.98
N HIS A 249 -12.63 18.43 8.83
CA HIS A 249 -13.45 18.61 7.64
C HIS A 249 -13.86 17.26 7.05
N VAL A 250 -12.94 16.29 7.02
CA VAL A 250 -13.21 14.94 6.52
C VAL A 250 -14.23 14.22 7.39
N LEU A 251 -14.12 14.33 8.70
CA LEU A 251 -15.05 13.73 9.66
C LEU A 251 -16.44 14.38 9.62
N GLY A 252 -16.49 15.73 9.47
CA GLY A 252 -17.74 16.44 9.27
C GLY A 252 -18.47 16.03 8.00
N MET A 253 -17.74 15.89 6.88
CA MET A 253 -18.25 15.36 5.62
C MET A 253 -18.78 13.93 5.79
N LEU A 254 -17.98 13.04 6.42
CA LEU A 254 -18.39 11.66 6.69
C LEU A 254 -19.72 11.60 7.46
N ALA A 255 -19.88 12.37 8.53
CA ALA A 255 -21.12 12.36 9.31
C ALA A 255 -22.31 12.87 8.50
N ALA A 256 -22.18 14.01 7.83
CA ALA A 256 -23.27 14.65 7.09
C ALA A 256 -23.70 13.80 5.90
N GLU A 257 -22.77 13.43 5.04
CA GLU A 257 -23.08 12.68 3.81
C GLU A 257 -23.51 11.24 4.09
N THR A 258 -23.10 10.63 5.21
CA THR A 258 -23.63 9.32 5.62
C THR A 258 -25.16 9.34 5.71
N ILE A 259 -25.72 10.37 6.34
CA ILE A 259 -27.16 10.47 6.50
C ILE A 259 -27.87 10.84 5.18
N GLU A 260 -27.26 11.68 4.35
CA GLU A 260 -27.83 12.07 3.06
C GLU A 260 -27.91 10.90 2.06
N GLN A 261 -26.97 9.97 2.15
CA GLN A 261 -26.86 8.85 1.22
C GLN A 261 -27.62 7.59 1.66
N LEU A 262 -28.14 7.57 2.86
CA LEU A 262 -28.95 6.49 3.43
C LEU A 262 -30.44 6.75 3.31
#